data_6be6ba68f273c99d0b6ec6e3ec8139d8
#
_entry.id   6be6ba68f273c99d0b6ec6e3ec8139d8
#
_cell.length_a   1.000
_cell.length_b   1.000
_cell.length_c   1.000
_cell.angle_alpha   90.00
_cell.angle_beta   90.00
_cell.angle_gamma   90.00
#
_symmetry.space_group_name_H-M   'P 1'
#
loop_
_entity.id
_entity.type
_entity.pdbx_description
1 polymer ?
#
loop_
_entity_poly.entity_id
_entity_poly.type
_entity_poly.pdbx_seq_one_letter_code
_entity_poly.pdbx_strand_id
1 'polypeptide(L)'
;MQTIEAIARRKSTRDFDPDKAVSDELIDTIVKAGCQAPIGAGKRDSLHLTVCRSREILDEINRSTAAAMNIDARDFFYGAPAVIFVSASLEQMAPGIEFANAACVIENMLIAATDAGADNIYLWGPVQGLAKNKTLCEKLGIPEGFRPVSAAAIGFSKSGVAQPRELSVSLETNYI
;
A
#
# COMPACT_ATOMS: atom_id res chain seq x y z
N MET A 1 -9.82 -13.85 11.90
CA MET A 1 -11.10 -14.28 11.25
C MET A 1 -10.80 -15.30 10.14
N GLN A 2 -11.80 -15.81 9.42
CA GLN A 2 -11.52 -16.65 8.24
C GLN A 2 -11.10 -15.77 7.04
N THR A 3 -10.24 -16.31 6.17
CA THR A 3 -9.69 -15.55 5.01
C THR A 3 -10.80 -14.94 4.13
N ILE A 4 -11.84 -15.71 3.84
CA ILE A 4 -12.97 -15.24 3.03
C ILE A 4 -13.72 -14.08 3.72
N GLU A 5 -13.84 -14.10 5.04
CA GLU A 5 -14.43 -13.00 5.81
C GLU A 5 -13.55 -11.74 5.74
N ALA A 6 -12.23 -11.88 5.86
CA ALA A 6 -11.30 -10.76 5.70
C ALA A 6 -11.42 -10.13 4.31
N ILE A 7 -11.52 -10.93 3.25
CA ILE A 7 -11.74 -10.47 1.88
C ILE A 7 -13.08 -9.73 1.77
N ALA A 8 -14.16 -10.26 2.35
CA ALA A 8 -15.48 -9.62 2.32
C ALA A 8 -15.52 -8.28 3.07
N ARG A 9 -14.74 -8.16 4.17
CA ARG A 9 -14.67 -6.93 4.99
C ARG A 9 -13.73 -5.87 4.41
N ARG A 10 -12.65 -6.26 3.70
CA ARG A 10 -11.67 -5.33 3.16
C ARG A 10 -12.34 -4.25 2.31
N LYS A 11 -12.16 -3.01 2.66
CA LYS A 11 -12.61 -1.84 1.88
C LYS A 11 -11.47 -0.83 1.71
N SER A 12 -11.59 0.03 0.71
CA SER A 12 -10.68 1.18 0.54
C SER A 12 -11.13 2.31 1.46
N THR A 13 -10.47 2.46 2.60
CA THR A 13 -10.75 3.49 3.61
C THR A 13 -10.14 4.82 3.22
N ARG A 14 -10.92 5.91 3.33
CA ARG A 14 -10.52 7.27 2.96
C ARG A 14 -10.83 8.31 4.04
N ASP A 15 -10.97 7.85 5.30
CA ASP A 15 -11.33 8.65 6.46
C ASP A 15 -10.60 8.14 7.70
N PHE A 16 -9.28 7.94 7.59
CA PHE A 16 -8.47 7.45 8.70
C PHE A 16 -8.46 8.45 9.86
N ASP A 17 -8.41 7.91 11.08
CA ASP A 17 -8.17 8.65 12.30
C ASP A 17 -6.65 8.83 12.50
N PRO A 18 -6.11 10.06 12.32
CA PRO A 18 -4.67 10.28 12.42
C PRO A 18 -4.15 10.18 13.86
N ASP A 19 -5.03 10.28 14.85
CA ASP A 19 -4.69 10.22 16.27
C ASP A 19 -4.65 8.78 16.80
N LYS A 20 -5.16 7.82 16.02
CA LYS A 20 -5.16 6.40 16.36
C LYS A 20 -3.96 5.68 15.74
N ALA A 21 -2.89 5.58 16.51
CA ALA A 21 -1.65 4.93 16.06
C ALA A 21 -1.83 3.44 15.75
N VAL A 22 -1.08 2.96 14.77
CA VAL A 22 -0.93 1.52 14.46
C VAL A 22 0.29 1.01 15.23
N SER A 23 0.15 -0.08 16.00
CA SER A 23 1.25 -0.63 16.79
C SER A 23 2.37 -1.25 15.93
N ASP A 24 3.56 -1.38 16.53
CA ASP A 24 4.69 -1.99 15.83
C ASP A 24 4.43 -3.45 15.52
N GLU A 25 3.79 -4.19 16.43
CA GLU A 25 3.44 -5.60 16.26
C GLU A 25 2.45 -5.79 15.09
N LEU A 26 1.50 -4.85 14.95
CA LEU A 26 0.53 -4.91 13.87
C LEU A 26 1.21 -4.61 12.51
N ILE A 27 2.07 -3.61 12.44
CA ILE A 27 2.86 -3.32 11.23
C ILE A 27 3.75 -4.51 10.87
N ASP A 28 4.44 -5.11 11.83
CA ASP A 28 5.28 -6.29 11.64
C ASP A 28 4.49 -7.46 11.05
N THR A 29 3.28 -7.70 11.58
CA THR A 29 2.39 -8.75 11.10
C THR A 29 1.99 -8.50 9.64
N ILE A 30 1.62 -7.27 9.31
CA ILE A 30 1.23 -6.86 7.95
C ILE A 30 2.42 -7.01 6.97
N VAL A 31 3.60 -6.54 7.36
CA VAL A 31 4.83 -6.65 6.55
C VAL A 31 5.19 -8.12 6.30
N LYS A 32 5.15 -8.96 7.34
CA LYS A 32 5.40 -10.41 7.22
C LYS A 32 4.41 -11.08 6.26
N ALA A 33 3.13 -10.72 6.31
CA ALA A 33 2.13 -11.23 5.37
C ALA A 33 2.45 -10.83 3.92
N GLY A 34 2.82 -9.56 3.69
CA GLY A 34 3.27 -9.08 2.39
C GLY A 34 4.47 -9.86 1.86
N CYS A 35 5.44 -10.15 2.72
CA CYS A 35 6.64 -10.93 2.35
C CYS A 35 6.34 -12.39 1.95
N GLN A 36 5.15 -12.94 2.24
CA GLN A 36 4.75 -14.27 1.79
C GLN A 36 4.11 -14.29 0.41
N ALA A 37 3.92 -13.14 -0.22
CA ALA A 37 3.34 -13.06 -1.56
C ALA A 37 4.19 -13.83 -2.59
N PRO A 38 3.57 -14.40 -3.63
CA PRO A 38 4.29 -14.98 -4.74
C PRO A 38 5.01 -13.86 -5.52
N ILE A 39 6.30 -14.07 -5.77
CA ILE A 39 7.15 -13.16 -6.55
C ILE A 39 7.66 -13.89 -7.78
N GLY A 40 7.59 -13.27 -8.95
CA GLY A 40 8.04 -13.83 -10.21
C GLY A 40 9.46 -14.38 -10.11
N ALA A 41 9.64 -15.65 -10.50
CA ALA A 41 10.88 -16.42 -10.41
C ALA A 41 11.52 -16.45 -8.98
N GLY A 42 10.75 -16.13 -7.94
CA GLY A 42 11.24 -16.09 -6.55
C GLY A 42 12.23 -14.95 -6.26
N LYS A 43 12.38 -13.97 -7.14
CA LYS A 43 13.34 -12.85 -7.02
C LYS A 43 12.88 -11.82 -5.99
N ARG A 44 12.94 -12.18 -4.70
CA ARG A 44 12.53 -11.29 -3.58
C ARG A 44 13.38 -10.05 -3.45
N ASP A 45 14.64 -10.11 -3.83
CA ASP A 45 15.60 -9.02 -3.90
C ASP A 45 15.24 -7.94 -4.93
N SER A 46 14.30 -8.21 -5.83
CA SER A 46 13.75 -7.21 -6.76
C SER A 46 12.74 -6.24 -6.15
N LEU A 47 12.33 -6.45 -4.90
CA LEU A 47 11.40 -5.59 -4.18
C LEU A 47 12.00 -5.07 -2.86
N HIS A 48 11.57 -3.88 -2.45
CA HIS A 48 11.92 -3.27 -1.18
C HIS A 48 10.69 -2.66 -0.53
N LEU A 49 10.56 -2.80 0.79
CA LEU A 49 9.47 -2.23 1.58
C LEU A 49 9.99 -1.10 2.46
N THR A 50 9.28 0.03 2.45
CA THR A 50 9.54 1.16 3.37
C THR A 50 8.28 1.45 4.16
N VAL A 51 8.36 1.36 5.48
CA VAL A 51 7.29 1.78 6.39
C VAL A 51 7.51 3.24 6.76
N CYS A 52 6.58 4.11 6.41
CA CYS A 52 6.61 5.54 6.75
C CYS A 52 5.49 5.87 7.74
N ARG A 53 5.86 6.44 8.89
CA ARG A 53 4.96 6.99 9.90
C ARG A 53 5.18 8.48 10.13
N SER A 54 6.17 9.08 9.44
CA SER A 54 6.45 10.50 9.54
C SER A 54 5.41 11.31 8.78
N ARG A 55 4.54 12.02 9.50
CA ARG A 55 3.56 12.92 8.91
C ARG A 55 4.24 13.98 8.03
N GLU A 56 5.39 14.49 8.46
CA GLU A 56 6.16 15.48 7.70
C GLU A 56 6.56 14.95 6.32
N ILE A 57 7.10 13.72 6.25
CA ILE A 57 7.47 13.08 4.97
C ILE A 57 6.23 12.83 4.11
N LEU A 58 5.13 12.34 4.69
CA LEU A 58 3.89 12.11 3.96
C LEU A 58 3.32 13.42 3.39
N ASP A 59 3.41 14.53 4.13
CA ASP A 59 2.98 15.85 3.65
C ASP A 59 3.91 16.39 2.55
N GLU A 60 5.20 16.12 2.60
CA GLU A 60 6.11 16.45 1.49
C GLU A 60 5.74 15.65 0.22
N ILE A 61 5.41 14.36 0.37
CA ILE A 61 4.96 13.53 -0.76
C ILE A 61 3.63 14.05 -1.32
N ASN A 62 2.69 14.44 -0.46
CA ASN A 62 1.42 15.04 -0.87
C ASN A 62 1.66 16.29 -1.73
N ARG A 63 2.52 17.22 -1.27
CA ARG A 63 2.86 18.44 -2.04
C ARG A 63 3.55 18.11 -3.36
N SER A 64 4.53 17.21 -3.35
CA SER A 64 5.24 16.78 -4.57
C SER A 64 4.30 16.13 -5.58
N THR A 65 3.38 15.29 -5.11
CA THR A 65 2.38 14.61 -5.95
C THR A 65 1.41 15.61 -6.57
N ALA A 66 0.87 16.54 -5.77
CA ALA A 66 -0.05 17.57 -6.25
C ALA A 66 0.61 18.43 -7.35
N ALA A 67 1.87 18.85 -7.12
CA ALA A 67 2.65 19.61 -8.10
C ALA A 67 2.88 18.80 -9.39
N ALA A 68 3.24 17.51 -9.28
CA ALA A 68 3.46 16.63 -10.45
C ALA A 68 2.18 16.37 -11.26
N MET A 69 1.02 16.44 -10.62
CA MET A 69 -0.30 16.24 -11.24
C MET A 69 -0.96 17.55 -11.68
N ASN A 70 -0.36 18.70 -11.36
CA ASN A 70 -0.92 20.04 -11.57
C ASN A 70 -2.34 20.20 -11.00
N ILE A 71 -2.50 19.80 -9.74
CA ILE A 71 -3.76 19.91 -8.96
C ILE A 71 -3.50 20.57 -7.61
N ASP A 72 -4.56 21.00 -6.93
CA ASP A 72 -4.47 21.53 -5.58
C ASP A 72 -3.92 20.50 -4.59
N ALA A 73 -3.14 20.99 -3.62
CA ALA A 73 -2.59 20.15 -2.56
C ALA A 73 -3.71 19.50 -1.74
N ARG A 74 -3.62 18.20 -1.53
CA ARG A 74 -4.54 17.42 -0.71
C ARG A 74 -3.82 16.26 -0.04
N ASP A 75 -4.45 15.67 0.97
CA ASP A 75 -3.93 14.46 1.58
C ASP A 75 -4.33 13.20 0.77
N PHE A 76 -3.38 12.69 -0.01
CA PHE A 76 -3.57 11.46 -0.78
C PHE A 76 -3.51 10.20 0.08
N PHE A 77 -3.10 10.32 1.35
CA PHE A 77 -3.04 9.23 2.32
C PHE A 77 -4.26 9.20 3.25
N TYR A 78 -5.20 10.17 3.10
CA TYR A 78 -6.48 10.22 3.81
C TYR A 78 -6.37 10.23 5.33
N GLY A 79 -5.30 10.80 5.90
CA GLY A 79 -5.06 10.83 7.34
C GLY A 79 -4.44 9.55 7.90
N ALA A 80 -4.02 8.61 7.07
CA ALA A 80 -3.44 7.35 7.54
C ALA A 80 -2.19 7.59 8.40
N PRO A 81 -2.10 6.95 9.59
CA PRO A 81 -0.95 7.07 10.48
C PRO A 81 0.28 6.27 10.02
N ALA A 82 0.09 5.34 9.10
CA ALA A 82 1.18 4.53 8.52
C ALA A 82 0.95 4.27 7.04
N VAL A 83 2.03 4.36 6.25
CA VAL A 83 2.03 4.01 4.83
C VAL A 83 3.20 3.08 4.55
N ILE A 84 2.94 1.94 3.90
CA ILE A 84 3.95 0.98 3.49
C ILE A 84 4.14 1.10 1.99
N PHE A 85 5.27 1.64 1.58
CA PHE A 85 5.65 1.75 0.17
C PHE A 85 6.29 0.46 -0.30
N VAL A 86 5.91 0.03 -1.49
CA VAL A 86 6.58 -1.06 -2.23
C VAL A 86 7.36 -0.43 -3.36
N SER A 87 8.67 -0.62 -3.34
CA SER A 87 9.59 -0.19 -4.39
C SER A 87 10.12 -1.42 -5.13
N ALA A 88 10.39 -1.26 -6.41
CA ALA A 88 10.92 -2.33 -7.25
C ALA A 88 12.22 -1.90 -7.91
N SER A 89 13.12 -2.85 -8.11
CA SER A 89 14.35 -2.66 -8.87
C SER A 89 14.03 -2.13 -10.28
N LEU A 90 14.88 -1.28 -10.81
CA LEU A 90 14.81 -0.83 -12.21
C LEU A 90 15.22 -1.94 -13.19
N GLU A 91 15.97 -2.93 -12.70
CA GLU A 91 16.38 -4.11 -13.46
C GLU A 91 15.34 -5.22 -13.30
N GLN A 92 14.39 -5.29 -14.20
CA GLN A 92 13.32 -6.29 -14.19
C GLN A 92 13.53 -7.36 -15.25
N MET A 93 13.11 -8.60 -14.91
CA MET A 93 13.21 -9.74 -15.84
C MET A 93 12.20 -9.68 -17.01
N ALA A 94 11.11 -8.92 -16.81
CA ALA A 94 10.09 -8.70 -17.84
C ALA A 94 9.36 -7.36 -17.56
N PRO A 95 8.96 -6.61 -18.60
CA PRO A 95 8.19 -5.38 -18.41
C PRO A 95 6.88 -5.61 -17.66
N GLY A 96 6.63 -4.80 -16.63
CA GLY A 96 5.38 -4.83 -15.87
C GLY A 96 5.32 -5.84 -14.72
N ILE A 97 6.29 -6.74 -14.60
CA ILE A 97 6.33 -7.74 -13.53
C ILE A 97 6.45 -7.08 -12.14
N GLU A 98 7.09 -5.91 -12.06
CA GLU A 98 7.20 -5.12 -10.83
C GLU A 98 5.84 -4.73 -10.28
N PHE A 99 4.89 -4.38 -11.14
CA PHE A 99 3.53 -4.02 -10.71
C PHE A 99 2.73 -5.24 -10.27
N ALA A 100 2.87 -6.37 -10.97
CA ALA A 100 2.23 -7.63 -10.59
C ALA A 100 2.74 -8.13 -9.24
N ASN A 101 4.06 -8.16 -9.05
CA ASN A 101 4.69 -8.55 -7.80
C ASN A 101 4.26 -7.64 -6.63
N ALA A 102 4.32 -6.32 -6.83
CA ALA A 102 3.91 -5.34 -5.82
C ALA A 102 2.42 -5.45 -5.47
N ALA A 103 1.55 -5.72 -6.46
CA ALA A 103 0.12 -5.92 -6.21
C ALA A 103 -0.14 -7.15 -5.34
N CYS A 104 0.55 -8.27 -5.58
CA CYS A 104 0.44 -9.47 -4.74
C CYS A 104 0.91 -9.19 -3.30
N VAL A 105 2.04 -8.47 -3.13
CA VAL A 105 2.56 -8.08 -1.81
C VAL A 105 1.55 -7.21 -1.07
N ILE A 106 1.02 -6.19 -1.73
CA ILE A 106 0.07 -5.27 -1.11
C ILE A 106 -1.22 -6.00 -0.76
N GLU A 107 -1.81 -6.82 -1.65
CA GLU A 107 -3.07 -7.50 -1.33
C GLU A 107 -2.93 -8.39 -0.10
N ASN A 108 -1.83 -9.14 0.05
CA ASN A 108 -1.55 -9.88 1.28
C ASN A 108 -1.52 -8.96 2.51
N MET A 109 -0.89 -7.78 2.39
CA MET A 109 -0.86 -6.79 3.49
C MET A 109 -2.26 -6.26 3.82
N LEU A 110 -3.08 -5.96 2.81
CA LEU A 110 -4.43 -5.43 3.01
C LEU A 110 -5.34 -6.47 3.70
N ILE A 111 -5.25 -7.74 3.29
CA ILE A 111 -6.01 -8.83 3.90
C ILE A 111 -5.57 -9.06 5.34
N ALA A 112 -4.25 -9.10 5.60
CA ALA A 112 -3.72 -9.25 6.96
C ALA A 112 -4.11 -8.08 7.87
N ALA A 113 -4.06 -6.84 7.38
CA ALA A 113 -4.52 -5.67 8.12
C ALA A 113 -6.00 -5.79 8.49
N THR A 114 -6.84 -6.19 7.54
CA THR A 114 -8.28 -6.39 7.78
C THR A 114 -8.55 -7.51 8.78
N ASP A 115 -7.84 -8.64 8.67
CA ASP A 115 -7.94 -9.76 9.62
C ASP A 115 -7.58 -9.35 11.05
N ALA A 116 -6.59 -8.47 11.18
CA ALA A 116 -6.14 -7.91 12.45
C ALA A 116 -6.99 -6.70 12.94
N GLY A 117 -8.06 -6.33 12.24
CA GLY A 117 -8.99 -5.28 12.63
C GLY A 117 -8.54 -3.86 12.27
N ALA A 118 -7.52 -3.70 11.41
CA ALA A 118 -7.13 -2.42 10.86
C ALA A 118 -7.78 -2.16 9.49
N ASP A 119 -8.06 -0.89 9.23
CA ASP A 119 -8.52 -0.42 7.93
C ASP A 119 -7.35 -0.13 7.00
N ASN A 120 -7.61 -0.15 5.69
CA ASN A 120 -6.55 -0.01 4.71
C ASN A 120 -7.04 0.53 3.35
N ILE A 121 -6.09 0.95 2.52
CA ILE A 121 -6.33 1.27 1.12
C ILE A 121 -5.07 1.01 0.28
N TYR A 122 -5.27 0.46 -0.92
CA TYR A 122 -4.26 0.40 -1.97
C TYR A 122 -4.03 1.79 -2.56
N LEU A 123 -2.78 2.22 -2.68
CA LEU A 123 -2.40 3.53 -3.22
C LEU A 123 -1.48 3.36 -4.43
N TRP A 124 -1.88 3.94 -5.55
CA TRP A 124 -1.08 4.00 -6.76
C TRP A 124 -0.78 5.45 -7.18
N GLY A 125 -1.78 6.33 -7.17
CA GLY A 125 -1.67 7.72 -7.62
C GLY A 125 -0.53 8.51 -6.96
N PRO A 126 -0.48 8.62 -5.61
CA PRO A 126 0.56 9.40 -4.93
C PRO A 126 1.97 8.85 -5.15
N VAL A 127 2.10 7.55 -5.41
CA VAL A 127 3.40 6.91 -5.66
C VAL A 127 4.00 7.34 -7.00
N GLN A 128 3.17 7.68 -8.00
CA GLN A 128 3.66 8.16 -9.30
C GLN A 128 4.32 9.55 -9.19
N GLY A 129 3.86 10.40 -8.27
CA GLY A 129 4.50 11.67 -7.95
C GLY A 129 5.83 11.46 -7.19
N LEU A 130 5.82 10.59 -6.19
CA LEU A 130 7.00 10.22 -5.42
C LEU A 130 8.10 9.64 -6.31
N ALA A 131 7.77 8.75 -7.24
CA ALA A 131 8.74 8.10 -8.14
C ALA A 131 9.55 9.09 -9.00
N LYS A 132 9.08 10.33 -9.15
CA LYS A 132 9.76 11.41 -9.87
C LYS A 132 10.63 12.30 -8.97
N ASN A 133 10.59 12.10 -7.65
CA ASN A 133 11.29 12.93 -6.68
C ASN A 133 12.39 12.12 -5.98
N LYS A 134 13.62 12.19 -6.52
CA LYS A 134 14.77 11.46 -6.01
C LYS A 134 15.06 11.77 -4.54
N THR A 135 14.99 13.04 -4.15
CA THR A 135 15.25 13.47 -2.77
C THR A 135 14.27 12.84 -1.77
N LEU A 136 12.98 12.73 -2.13
CA LEU A 136 12.00 12.07 -1.26
C LEU A 136 12.20 10.55 -1.24
N CYS A 137 12.61 9.94 -2.34
CA CYS A 137 12.98 8.51 -2.36
C CYS A 137 14.16 8.24 -1.41
N GLU A 138 15.19 9.11 -1.42
CA GLU A 138 16.34 9.02 -0.52
C GLU A 138 15.93 9.21 0.95
N LYS A 139 15.06 10.20 1.26
CA LYS A 139 14.51 10.40 2.62
C LYS A 139 13.74 9.19 3.14
N LEU A 140 13.06 8.45 2.24
CA LEU A 140 12.36 7.22 2.56
C LEU A 140 13.28 6.00 2.68
N GLY A 141 14.58 6.14 2.43
CA GLY A 141 15.52 5.04 2.43
C GLY A 141 15.29 4.03 1.29
N ILE A 142 14.68 4.47 0.18
CA ILE A 142 14.54 3.62 -1.01
C ILE A 142 15.92 3.45 -1.64
N PRO A 143 16.40 2.20 -1.83
CA PRO A 143 17.74 1.95 -2.33
C PRO A 143 17.98 2.53 -3.73
N GLU A 144 19.23 2.88 -4.03
CA GLU A 144 19.62 3.23 -5.39
C GLU A 144 19.31 2.06 -6.35
N GLY A 145 18.86 2.36 -7.56
CA GLY A 145 18.40 1.35 -8.51
C GLY A 145 16.97 0.83 -8.27
N PHE A 146 16.26 1.40 -7.26
CA PHE A 146 14.83 1.09 -7.03
C PHE A 146 13.96 2.32 -7.28
N ARG A 147 12.69 2.06 -7.61
CA ARG A 147 11.65 3.09 -7.66
C ARG A 147 10.40 2.63 -6.92
N PRO A 148 9.67 3.53 -6.24
CA PRO A 148 8.37 3.19 -5.67
C PRO A 148 7.38 2.90 -6.80
N VAL A 149 6.58 1.84 -6.64
CA VAL A 149 5.60 1.38 -7.64
C VAL A 149 4.18 1.38 -7.13
N SER A 150 3.98 1.14 -5.83
CA SER A 150 2.68 1.23 -5.17
C SER A 150 2.84 1.32 -3.65
N ALA A 151 1.74 1.55 -2.91
CA ALA A 151 1.75 1.60 -1.46
C ALA A 151 0.43 1.10 -0.85
N ALA A 152 0.48 0.74 0.44
CA ALA A 152 -0.68 0.51 1.28
C ALA A 152 -0.71 1.54 2.41
N ALA A 153 -1.82 2.27 2.57
CA ALA A 153 -2.05 3.04 3.78
C ALA A 153 -2.81 2.19 4.79
N ILE A 154 -2.39 2.26 6.04
CA ILE A 154 -2.88 1.44 7.16
C ILE A 154 -3.27 2.37 8.31
N GLY A 155 -4.40 2.09 8.95
CA GLY A 155 -4.89 2.85 10.08
C GLY A 155 -6.23 2.34 10.57
N PHE A 156 -7.03 3.21 11.16
CA PHE A 156 -8.37 2.91 11.65
C PHE A 156 -9.33 3.98 11.12
N SER A 157 -10.48 3.58 10.59
CA SER A 157 -11.49 4.50 10.07
C SER A 157 -12.20 5.25 11.20
N LYS A 158 -12.49 6.52 10.99
CA LYS A 158 -13.41 7.31 11.84
C LYS A 158 -14.85 6.80 11.76
N SER A 159 -15.23 6.22 10.63
CA SER A 159 -16.57 5.66 10.38
C SER A 159 -16.79 4.28 11.03
N GLY A 160 -15.79 3.73 11.73
CA GLY A 160 -15.86 2.43 12.38
C GLY A 160 -15.60 1.24 11.46
N VAL A 161 -15.79 0.04 12.01
CA VAL A 161 -15.44 -1.24 11.37
C VAL A 161 -16.34 -1.53 10.17
N ALA A 162 -15.71 -1.91 9.06
CA ALA A 162 -16.43 -2.31 7.86
C ALA A 162 -17.26 -3.58 8.08
N GLN A 163 -18.51 -3.56 7.62
CA GLN A 163 -19.33 -4.76 7.54
C GLN A 163 -18.89 -5.63 6.34
N PRO A 164 -18.99 -6.97 6.46
CA PRO A 164 -18.69 -7.85 5.34
C PRO A 164 -19.68 -7.62 4.20
N ARG A 165 -19.17 -7.59 2.98
CA ARG A 165 -19.99 -7.53 1.76
C ARG A 165 -20.41 -8.94 1.36
N GLU A 166 -21.55 -9.06 0.70
CA GLU A 166 -21.89 -10.29 0.00
C GLU A 166 -20.89 -10.52 -1.14
N LEU A 167 -20.34 -11.72 -1.22
CA LEU A 167 -19.41 -12.10 -2.29
C LEU A 167 -20.21 -12.56 -3.51
N SER A 168 -19.94 -11.94 -4.64
CA SER A 168 -20.60 -12.26 -5.92
C SER A 168 -19.59 -12.22 -7.06
N VAL A 169 -19.89 -12.92 -8.15
CA VAL A 169 -19.12 -12.83 -9.38
C VAL A 169 -19.49 -11.52 -10.09
N SER A 170 -18.64 -10.48 -9.88
CA SER A 170 -18.86 -9.13 -10.42
C SER A 170 -18.05 -8.83 -11.69
N LEU A 171 -17.18 -9.75 -12.09
CA LEU A 171 -16.41 -9.67 -13.33
C LEU A 171 -17.00 -10.61 -14.36
N GLU A 172 -16.95 -10.20 -15.64
CA GLU A 172 -17.30 -11.08 -16.74
C GLU A 172 -16.39 -12.30 -16.71
N THR A 173 -16.98 -13.49 -16.67
CA THR A 173 -16.25 -14.74 -16.45
C THR A 173 -16.76 -15.82 -17.39
N ASN A 174 -15.85 -16.45 -18.12
CA ASN A 174 -16.14 -17.60 -18.95
C ASN A 174 -15.76 -18.89 -18.20
N TYR A 175 -16.64 -19.89 -18.23
CA TYR A 175 -16.39 -21.24 -17.74
C TYR A 175 -16.34 -22.17 -18.97
N ILE A 176 -15.17 -22.78 -19.25
CA ILE A 176 -14.90 -23.59 -20.44
C ILE A 176 -14.68 -25.05 -20.03
#